data_9d3681f04285443d9d9ed57b0b93f365
#
_entry.id   9d3681f04285443d9d9ed57b0b93f365
#
_cell.length_a   1.000
_cell.length_b   1.000
_cell.length_c   1.000
_cell.angle_alpha   90.00
_cell.angle_beta   90.00
_cell.angle_gamma   90.00
#
_symmetry.space_group_name_H-M   'P 1'
#
loop_
_entity.id
_entity.type
_entity.pdbx_description
1 polymer ?
#
loop_
_entity_poly.entity_id
_entity_poly.type
_entity_poly.pdbx_seq_one_letter_code
_entity_poly.pdbx_strand_id
1 'polypeptide(L)'
;MIRYCKIKHCIIGFDRPKICVPLVGRSAEEIIAQADQIRQSQRSSAIDMVELRGDYLDILPDYEVLDRLLAKVAEILPEKVLLFTIRSEAEGGEKLAFTTPTIYEINRHVIEKATADMVDIELFSGAEQAEEMIGIAKEKGVKIIMSNHDFQTTPDASTIVNLSLIHISEPTRPE
;
A
#
# COMPACT_ATOMS: atom_id res chain seq x y z
N MET A 1 -11.15 12.26 20.01
CA MET A 1 -9.68 12.31 19.88
C MET A 1 -9.36 12.12 18.41
N ILE A 2 -8.64 13.05 17.78
CA ILE A 2 -8.24 12.90 16.36
C ILE A 2 -7.18 11.80 16.30
N ARG A 3 -7.43 10.74 15.53
CA ARG A 3 -6.46 9.68 15.30
C ARG A 3 -5.67 10.05 14.04
N TYR A 4 -4.35 10.04 14.12
CA TYR A 4 -3.47 10.27 12.98
C TYR A 4 -2.43 9.16 12.90
N CYS A 5 -1.92 8.91 11.70
CA CYS A 5 -0.83 7.96 11.46
C CYS A 5 0.42 8.74 11.06
N LYS A 6 1.53 8.54 11.78
CA LYS A 6 2.82 9.14 11.46
C LYS A 6 3.75 8.11 10.85
N ILE A 7 4.28 8.44 9.67
CA ILE A 7 5.27 7.64 8.94
C ILE A 7 6.33 8.59 8.41
N LYS A 8 7.58 8.40 8.81
CA LYS A 8 8.65 9.36 8.50
C LYS A 8 8.23 10.79 8.93
N HIS A 9 8.25 11.76 8.02
CA HIS A 9 7.76 13.13 8.25
C HIS A 9 6.29 13.33 7.90
N CYS A 10 5.65 12.31 7.29
CA CYS A 10 4.26 12.39 6.85
C CYS A 10 3.31 12.07 8.02
N ILE A 11 2.30 12.93 8.23
CA ILE A 11 1.24 12.73 9.22
C ILE A 11 -0.08 12.63 8.45
N ILE A 12 -0.64 11.42 8.35
CA ILE A 12 -1.91 11.14 7.66
C ILE A 12 -3.04 11.33 8.66
N GLY A 13 -4.11 12.02 8.24
CA GLY A 13 -5.27 12.33 9.08
C GLY A 13 -5.12 13.61 9.91
N PHE A 14 -4.08 14.40 9.67
CA PHE A 14 -3.84 15.68 10.31
C PHE A 14 -3.30 16.70 9.29
N ASP A 15 -3.50 18.00 9.56
CA ASP A 15 -3.09 19.12 8.72
C ASP A 15 -3.80 19.16 7.33
N ARG A 16 -3.11 18.86 6.24
CA ARG A 16 -3.58 18.90 4.86
C ARG A 16 -3.72 17.49 4.26
N PRO A 17 -4.53 17.32 3.19
CA PRO A 17 -4.50 16.10 2.38
C PRO A 17 -3.10 15.80 1.88
N LYS A 18 -2.73 14.51 1.84
CA LYS A 18 -1.42 14.06 1.37
C LYS A 18 -1.49 13.72 -0.12
N ILE A 19 -0.43 14.06 -0.84
CA ILE A 19 -0.31 13.77 -2.26
C ILE A 19 0.45 12.47 -2.43
N CYS A 20 -0.22 11.47 -2.98
CA CYS A 20 0.36 10.18 -3.34
C CYS A 20 0.47 10.09 -4.87
N VAL A 21 1.63 9.73 -5.39
CA VAL A 21 1.88 9.57 -6.83
C VAL A 21 2.15 8.10 -7.14
N PRO A 22 1.37 7.47 -8.04
CA PRO A 22 1.60 6.09 -8.40
C PRO A 22 2.84 5.95 -9.29
N LEU A 23 3.60 4.88 -9.04
CA LEU A 23 4.66 4.36 -9.90
C LEU A 23 4.08 3.14 -10.63
N VAL A 24 3.93 3.26 -11.94
CA VAL A 24 3.27 2.27 -12.80
C VAL A 24 4.18 1.89 -13.96
N GLY A 25 4.56 0.62 -14.04
CA GLY A 25 5.43 0.13 -15.10
C GLY A 25 5.48 -1.39 -15.12
N ARG A 26 5.90 -1.96 -16.25
CA ARG A 26 6.01 -3.41 -16.45
C ARG A 26 7.35 -3.96 -15.93
N SER A 27 8.38 -3.14 -15.90
CA SER A 27 9.72 -3.54 -15.46
C SER A 27 10.24 -2.71 -14.29
N ALA A 28 11.28 -3.22 -13.63
CA ALA A 28 11.96 -2.51 -12.55
C ALA A 28 12.60 -1.20 -13.05
N GLU A 29 13.14 -1.21 -14.28
CA GLU A 29 13.78 -0.06 -14.89
C GLU A 29 12.80 1.10 -15.12
N GLU A 30 11.56 0.79 -15.56
CA GLU A 30 10.50 1.79 -15.74
C GLU A 30 10.11 2.45 -14.41
N ILE A 31 9.98 1.66 -13.34
CA ILE A 31 9.66 2.17 -12.00
C ILE A 31 10.80 3.04 -11.47
N ILE A 32 12.05 2.60 -11.61
CA ILE A 32 13.24 3.35 -11.19
C ILE A 32 13.32 4.70 -11.93
N ALA A 33 13.07 4.69 -13.24
CA ALA A 33 13.06 5.91 -14.05
C ALA A 33 12.00 6.92 -13.57
N GLN A 34 10.78 6.45 -13.20
CA GLN A 34 9.74 7.30 -12.65
C GLN A 34 10.12 7.84 -11.26
N ALA A 35 10.73 7.03 -10.41
CA ALA A 35 11.22 7.49 -9.10
C ALA A 35 12.29 8.58 -9.27
N ASP A 36 13.22 8.44 -10.22
CA ASP A 36 14.22 9.47 -10.53
C ASP A 36 13.59 10.75 -11.09
N GLN A 37 12.56 10.64 -11.94
CA GLN A 37 11.80 11.81 -12.42
C GLN A 37 11.13 12.57 -11.26
N ILE A 38 10.52 11.87 -10.32
CA ILE A 38 9.94 12.47 -9.11
C ILE A 38 11.03 13.18 -8.31
N ARG A 39 12.18 12.54 -8.09
CA ARG A 39 13.32 13.13 -7.35
C ARG A 39 13.81 14.41 -7.98
N GLN A 40 13.89 14.46 -9.31
CA GLN A 40 14.38 15.60 -10.07
C GLN A 40 13.34 16.71 -10.30
N SER A 41 12.07 16.42 -10.02
CA SER A 41 10.97 17.36 -10.22
C SER A 41 11.07 18.55 -9.27
N GLN A 42 10.85 19.76 -9.79
CA GLN A 42 10.70 20.97 -8.96
C GLN A 42 9.51 20.87 -8.00
N ARG A 43 8.55 20.00 -8.25
CA ARG A 43 7.39 19.74 -7.40
C ARG A 43 7.58 18.56 -6.45
N SER A 44 8.76 17.96 -6.40
CA SER A 44 9.06 16.82 -5.54
C SER A 44 8.68 17.09 -4.07
N SER A 45 8.93 18.29 -3.57
CA SER A 45 8.60 18.68 -2.19
C SER A 45 7.09 18.65 -1.88
N ALA A 46 6.22 18.76 -2.88
CA ALA A 46 4.78 18.70 -2.70
C ALA A 46 4.25 17.26 -2.60
N ILE A 47 5.02 16.27 -3.06
CA ILE A 47 4.66 14.85 -3.02
C ILE A 47 5.02 14.30 -1.63
N ASP A 48 4.05 13.68 -0.96
CA ASP A 48 4.25 13.08 0.37
C ASP A 48 4.58 11.59 0.27
N MET A 49 3.96 10.90 -0.69
CA MET A 49 3.99 9.45 -0.83
C MET A 49 4.17 9.04 -2.28
N VAL A 50 4.73 7.86 -2.49
CA VAL A 50 4.70 7.15 -3.78
C VAL A 50 4.08 5.79 -3.58
N GLU A 51 3.26 5.36 -4.53
CA GLU A 51 2.58 4.07 -4.53
C GLU A 51 3.16 3.18 -5.62
N LEU A 52 3.89 2.12 -5.26
CA LEU A 52 4.35 1.14 -6.22
C LEU A 52 3.20 0.17 -6.53
N ARG A 53 2.71 0.19 -7.76
CA ARG A 53 1.63 -0.66 -8.26
C ARG A 53 2.21 -1.99 -8.76
N GLY A 54 2.21 -2.98 -7.85
CA GLY A 54 2.73 -4.32 -8.12
C GLY A 54 1.94 -5.09 -9.17
N ASP A 55 0.63 -4.80 -9.30
CA ASP A 55 -0.24 -5.42 -10.31
C ASP A 55 0.19 -5.14 -11.77
N TYR A 56 0.98 -4.10 -12.03
CA TYR A 56 1.53 -3.83 -13.35
C TYR A 56 2.84 -4.56 -13.64
N LEU A 57 3.53 -5.08 -12.62
CA LEU A 57 4.87 -5.64 -12.75
C LEU A 57 4.86 -7.05 -13.34
N ASP A 58 5.54 -7.25 -14.46
CA ASP A 58 5.71 -8.55 -15.10
C ASP A 58 6.69 -9.47 -14.32
N ILE A 59 7.44 -8.89 -13.38
CA ILE A 59 8.42 -9.64 -12.55
C ILE A 59 7.80 -10.43 -11.40
N LEU A 60 6.54 -10.14 -11.04
CA LEU A 60 5.89 -10.87 -9.95
C LEU A 60 5.50 -12.29 -10.37
N PRO A 61 5.67 -13.27 -9.49
CA PRO A 61 6.00 -13.17 -8.05
C PRO A 61 7.49 -13.38 -7.69
N ASP A 62 8.45 -12.82 -8.44
CA ASP A 62 9.88 -12.93 -8.07
C ASP A 62 10.20 -12.01 -6.88
N TYR A 63 10.28 -12.59 -5.69
CA TYR A 63 10.51 -11.87 -4.44
C TYR A 63 11.87 -11.17 -4.36
N GLU A 64 12.93 -11.77 -4.93
CA GLU A 64 14.26 -11.14 -4.87
C GLU A 64 14.33 -9.88 -5.73
N VAL A 65 13.69 -9.92 -6.90
CA VAL A 65 13.60 -8.76 -7.79
C VAL A 65 12.74 -7.69 -7.16
N LEU A 66 11.60 -8.07 -6.54
CA LEU A 66 10.72 -7.15 -5.83
C LEU A 66 11.43 -6.45 -4.67
N ASP A 67 12.13 -7.20 -3.82
CA ASP A 67 12.87 -6.64 -2.69
C ASP A 67 13.93 -5.62 -3.14
N ARG A 68 14.69 -5.96 -4.19
CA ARG A 68 15.67 -5.02 -4.76
C ARG A 68 15.02 -3.77 -5.34
N LEU A 69 13.87 -3.92 -5.99
CA LEU A 69 13.13 -2.79 -6.55
C LEU A 69 12.63 -1.86 -5.46
N LEU A 70 11.96 -2.40 -4.43
CA LEU A 70 11.45 -1.61 -3.31
C LEU A 70 12.58 -0.88 -2.57
N ALA A 71 13.69 -1.56 -2.30
CA ALA A 71 14.86 -0.96 -1.70
C ALA A 71 15.44 0.17 -2.57
N LYS A 72 15.48 -0.01 -3.90
CA LYS A 72 15.99 1.00 -4.83
C LYS A 72 15.09 2.23 -4.89
N VAL A 73 13.77 2.05 -4.91
CA VAL A 73 12.81 3.17 -4.84
C VAL A 73 12.96 3.94 -3.53
N ALA A 74 13.10 3.24 -2.40
CA ALA A 74 13.32 3.86 -1.09
C ALA A 74 14.66 4.63 -1.03
N GLU A 75 15.72 4.12 -1.67
CA GLU A 75 17.00 4.84 -1.81
C GLU A 75 16.89 6.13 -2.63
N ILE A 76 16.15 6.09 -3.74
CA ILE A 76 15.96 7.25 -4.62
C ILE A 76 15.08 8.31 -3.96
N LEU A 77 14.07 7.90 -3.19
CA LEU A 77 13.04 8.75 -2.59
C LEU A 77 12.97 8.58 -1.05
N PRO A 78 14.09 8.78 -0.31
CA PRO A 78 14.18 8.42 1.11
C PRO A 78 13.18 9.19 1.99
N GLU A 79 12.82 10.41 1.58
CA GLU A 79 11.87 11.27 2.30
C GLU A 79 10.40 10.92 2.01
N LYS A 80 10.11 10.14 0.96
CA LYS A 80 8.74 9.79 0.61
C LYS A 80 8.29 8.54 1.37
N VAL A 81 7.02 8.50 1.70
CA VAL A 81 6.40 7.26 2.19
C VAL A 81 6.23 6.33 0.99
N LEU A 82 6.75 5.12 1.09
CA LEU A 82 6.59 4.09 0.07
C LEU A 82 5.41 3.18 0.43
N LEU A 83 4.37 3.26 -0.36
CA LEU A 83 3.20 2.38 -0.32
C LEU A 83 3.38 1.29 -1.39
N PHE A 84 3.19 0.03 -1.02
CA PHE A 84 3.10 -1.09 -1.95
C PHE A 84 1.65 -1.54 -2.10
N THR A 85 1.19 -1.69 -3.34
CA THR A 85 -0.18 -2.06 -3.68
C THR A 85 -0.19 -3.12 -4.77
N ILE A 86 -0.93 -4.22 -4.57
CA ILE A 86 -1.37 -5.12 -5.63
C ILE A 86 -2.89 -4.99 -5.70
N ARG A 87 -3.40 -4.34 -6.75
CA ARG A 87 -4.83 -4.19 -6.98
C ARG A 87 -5.35 -5.38 -7.77
N SER A 88 -6.38 -6.05 -7.28
CA SER A 88 -7.02 -7.14 -7.99
C SER A 88 -7.80 -6.64 -9.22
N GLU A 89 -8.01 -7.51 -10.21
CA GLU A 89 -8.86 -7.21 -11.36
C GLU A 89 -10.28 -6.85 -10.93
N ALA A 90 -10.79 -7.50 -9.88
CA ALA A 90 -12.13 -7.24 -9.33
C ALA A 90 -12.27 -5.80 -8.80
N GLU A 91 -11.20 -5.21 -8.29
CA GLU A 91 -11.15 -3.84 -7.78
C GLU A 91 -10.46 -2.86 -8.75
N GLY A 92 -10.43 -3.17 -10.05
CA GLY A 92 -9.96 -2.29 -11.11
C GLY A 92 -8.44 -2.28 -11.34
N GLY A 93 -7.74 -3.32 -10.88
CA GLY A 93 -6.33 -3.55 -11.19
C GLY A 93 -6.12 -4.22 -12.53
N GLU A 94 -4.86 -4.51 -12.85
CA GLU A 94 -4.45 -5.26 -14.03
C GLU A 94 -4.84 -6.74 -13.90
N LYS A 95 -4.97 -7.40 -15.05
CA LYS A 95 -5.19 -8.85 -15.09
C LYS A 95 -3.92 -9.56 -14.67
N LEU A 96 -3.93 -10.11 -13.47
CA LEU A 96 -2.80 -10.81 -12.90
C LEU A 96 -2.63 -12.20 -13.52
N ALA A 97 -1.38 -12.63 -13.72
CA ALA A 97 -1.04 -13.98 -14.11
C ALA A 97 -1.12 -14.98 -12.94
N PHE A 98 -1.42 -14.52 -11.74
CA PHE A 98 -1.45 -15.30 -10.50
C PHE A 98 -2.75 -15.06 -9.72
N THR A 99 -3.01 -15.91 -8.73
CA THR A 99 -4.28 -15.96 -7.99
C THR A 99 -4.30 -15.06 -6.76
N THR A 100 -5.48 -14.81 -6.18
CA THR A 100 -5.65 -14.06 -4.93
C THR A 100 -4.80 -14.62 -3.77
N PRO A 101 -4.67 -15.92 -3.51
CA PRO A 101 -3.74 -16.42 -2.50
C PRO A 101 -2.30 -15.95 -2.70
N THR A 102 -1.84 -15.88 -3.95
CA THR A 102 -0.50 -15.37 -4.27
C THR A 102 -0.36 -13.89 -3.95
N ILE A 103 -1.42 -13.07 -4.11
CA ILE A 103 -1.42 -11.66 -3.69
C ILE A 103 -1.13 -11.56 -2.19
N TYR A 104 -1.77 -12.41 -1.38
CA TYR A 104 -1.51 -12.45 0.06
C TYR A 104 -0.09 -12.83 0.40
N GLU A 105 0.45 -13.85 -0.26
CA GLU A 105 1.83 -14.28 -0.06
C GLU A 105 2.82 -13.17 -0.39
N ILE A 106 2.60 -12.42 -1.47
CA ILE A 106 3.44 -11.28 -1.84
C ILE A 106 3.31 -10.15 -0.82
N ASN A 107 2.09 -9.76 -0.43
CA ASN A 107 1.85 -8.73 0.57
C ASN A 107 2.48 -9.11 1.92
N ARG A 108 2.30 -10.36 2.35
CA ARG A 108 2.93 -10.91 3.56
C ARG A 108 4.45 -10.80 3.49
N HIS A 109 5.06 -11.21 2.38
CA HIS A 109 6.49 -11.11 2.18
C HIS A 109 7.00 -9.66 2.33
N VAL A 110 6.35 -8.70 1.66
CA VAL A 110 6.71 -7.28 1.76
C VAL A 110 6.60 -6.77 3.20
N ILE A 111 5.55 -7.17 3.93
CA ILE A 111 5.35 -6.81 5.33
C ILE A 111 6.45 -7.44 6.22
N GLU A 112 6.71 -8.73 6.09
CA GLU A 112 7.70 -9.46 6.89
C GLU A 112 9.13 -8.90 6.69
N LYS A 113 9.45 -8.49 5.46
CA LYS A 113 10.73 -7.86 5.11
C LYS A 113 10.80 -6.39 5.48
N ALA A 114 9.65 -5.74 5.71
CA ALA A 114 9.53 -4.30 5.94
C ALA A 114 10.22 -3.47 4.84
N THR A 115 10.10 -3.92 3.59
CA THR A 115 10.70 -3.25 2.42
C THR A 115 9.89 -2.06 1.92
N ALA A 116 8.64 -1.91 2.39
CA ALA A 116 7.78 -0.75 2.19
C ALA A 116 7.35 -0.16 3.54
N ASP A 117 7.04 1.15 3.57
CA ASP A 117 6.52 1.81 4.77
C ASP A 117 5.06 1.44 5.03
N MET A 118 4.31 1.19 3.95
CA MET A 118 2.90 0.84 3.95
C MET A 118 2.58 -0.25 2.92
N VAL A 119 1.54 -1.04 3.20
CA VAL A 119 0.98 -2.03 2.26
C VAL A 119 -0.53 -1.86 2.19
N ASP A 120 -1.07 -1.87 0.98
CA ASP A 120 -2.51 -1.88 0.73
C ASP A 120 -3.06 -3.32 0.73
N ILE A 121 -4.16 -3.54 1.45
CA ILE A 121 -4.84 -4.83 1.54
C ILE A 121 -6.32 -4.62 1.22
N GLU A 122 -6.84 -5.36 0.25
CA GLU A 122 -8.24 -5.32 -0.11
C GLU A 122 -9.11 -6.01 0.95
N LEU A 123 -10.18 -5.34 1.37
CA LEU A 123 -11.05 -5.77 2.48
C LEU A 123 -11.74 -7.11 2.26
N PHE A 124 -12.16 -7.39 1.02
CA PHE A 124 -12.95 -8.57 0.72
C PHE A 124 -12.14 -9.78 0.27
N SER A 125 -10.83 -9.64 0.21
CA SER A 125 -9.97 -10.74 -0.23
C SER A 125 -9.80 -11.86 0.82
N GLY A 126 -10.35 -11.71 2.04
CA GLY A 126 -10.30 -12.70 3.12
C GLY A 126 -10.02 -12.07 4.48
N ALA A 127 -11.03 -12.00 5.35
CA ALA A 127 -10.92 -11.33 6.66
C ALA A 127 -9.83 -11.96 7.56
N GLU A 128 -9.71 -13.28 7.57
CA GLU A 128 -8.74 -13.99 8.41
C GLU A 128 -7.30 -13.69 7.99
N GLN A 129 -7.01 -13.70 6.69
CA GLN A 129 -5.69 -13.36 6.16
C GLN A 129 -5.35 -11.89 6.39
N ALA A 130 -6.34 -11.00 6.29
CA ALA A 130 -6.13 -9.58 6.57
C ALA A 130 -5.77 -9.34 8.05
N GLU A 131 -6.43 -10.02 8.99
CA GLU A 131 -6.11 -9.94 10.43
C GLU A 131 -4.69 -10.45 10.72
N GLU A 132 -4.30 -11.57 10.12
CA GLU A 132 -2.92 -12.09 10.25
C GLU A 132 -1.90 -11.05 9.76
N MET A 133 -2.11 -10.47 8.57
CA MET A 133 -1.19 -9.47 8.03
C MET A 133 -1.12 -8.19 8.88
N ILE A 134 -2.24 -7.74 9.45
CA ILE A 134 -2.27 -6.61 10.39
C ILE A 134 -1.41 -6.92 11.63
N GLY A 135 -1.49 -8.14 12.16
CA GLY A 135 -0.66 -8.59 13.28
C GLY A 135 0.83 -8.50 12.96
N ILE A 136 1.25 -9.10 11.85
CA ILE A 136 2.64 -9.09 11.40
C ILE A 136 3.12 -7.64 11.13
N ALA A 137 2.30 -6.84 10.44
CA ALA A 137 2.64 -5.45 10.12
C ALA A 137 2.89 -4.60 11.37
N LYS A 138 2.07 -4.81 12.42
CA LYS A 138 2.26 -4.15 13.71
C LYS A 138 3.61 -4.47 14.34
N GLU A 139 4.01 -5.74 14.30
CA GLU A 139 5.32 -6.19 14.82
C GLU A 139 6.49 -5.63 14.01
N LYS A 140 6.32 -5.53 12.70
CA LYS A 140 7.36 -5.03 11.77
C LYS A 140 7.39 -3.50 11.63
N GLY A 141 6.40 -2.79 12.19
CA GLY A 141 6.29 -1.34 12.08
C GLY A 141 5.75 -0.84 10.73
N VAL A 142 5.32 -1.75 9.85
CA VAL A 142 4.68 -1.45 8.56
C VAL A 142 3.24 -0.99 8.83
N LYS A 143 2.76 0.00 8.07
CA LYS A 143 1.37 0.46 8.18
C LYS A 143 0.52 -0.22 7.11
N ILE A 144 -0.75 -0.45 7.45
CA ILE A 144 -1.72 -1.05 6.53
C ILE A 144 -2.73 0.00 6.11
N ILE A 145 -3.01 0.06 4.81
CA ILE A 145 -4.22 0.66 4.25
C ILE A 145 -5.16 -0.50 3.93
N MET A 146 -6.37 -0.43 4.47
CA MET A 146 -7.43 -1.33 4.07
C MET A 146 -8.28 -0.63 3.02
N SER A 147 -8.40 -1.23 1.85
CA SER A 147 -9.08 -0.62 0.69
C SER A 147 -10.28 -1.44 0.21
N ASN A 148 -11.21 -0.75 -0.42
CA ASN A 148 -12.31 -1.33 -1.16
C ASN A 148 -12.70 -0.40 -2.30
N HIS A 149 -12.82 -0.93 -3.51
CA HIS A 149 -13.17 -0.16 -4.71
C HIS A 149 -14.36 -0.83 -5.40
N ASP A 150 -15.44 -0.08 -5.55
CA ASP A 150 -16.61 -0.44 -6.36
C ASP A 150 -16.75 0.57 -7.50
N PHE A 151 -16.53 0.11 -8.73
CA PHE A 151 -16.65 0.93 -9.94
C PHE A 151 -18.04 0.84 -10.58
N GLN A 152 -18.94 0.06 -10.02
CA GLN A 152 -20.29 -0.19 -10.56
C GLN A 152 -21.32 0.69 -9.87
N THR A 153 -21.27 0.74 -8.53
CA THR A 153 -22.25 1.42 -7.72
C THR A 153 -21.64 2.06 -6.48
N THR A 154 -22.34 3.03 -5.92
CA THR A 154 -22.06 3.46 -4.54
C THR A 154 -22.86 2.56 -3.60
N PRO A 155 -22.22 1.82 -2.69
CA PRO A 155 -22.90 0.99 -1.71
C PRO A 155 -23.88 1.82 -0.85
N ASP A 156 -24.89 1.17 -0.28
CA ASP A 156 -25.78 1.84 0.66
C ASP A 156 -25.07 2.29 1.94
N ALA A 157 -25.69 3.21 2.67
CA ALA A 157 -25.07 3.79 3.86
C ALA A 157 -24.76 2.75 4.95
N SER A 158 -25.56 1.69 5.08
CA SER A 158 -25.32 0.62 6.06
C SER A 158 -24.08 -0.20 5.70
N THR A 159 -23.89 -0.50 4.43
CA THR A 159 -22.68 -1.18 3.92
C THR A 159 -21.43 -0.32 4.16
N ILE A 160 -21.47 0.98 3.83
CA ILE A 160 -20.35 1.91 4.05
C ILE A 160 -19.99 2.00 5.55
N VAL A 161 -21.01 2.11 6.42
CA VAL A 161 -20.79 2.13 7.87
C VAL A 161 -20.16 0.82 8.34
N ASN A 162 -20.65 -0.33 7.89
CA ASN A 162 -20.09 -1.62 8.26
C ASN A 162 -18.63 -1.76 7.79
N LEU A 163 -18.31 -1.35 6.57
CA LEU A 163 -16.93 -1.31 6.08
C LEU A 163 -16.02 -0.44 6.96
N SER A 164 -16.52 0.72 7.41
CA SER A 164 -15.77 1.62 8.29
C SER A 164 -15.59 1.05 9.70
N LEU A 165 -16.51 0.21 10.17
CA LEU A 165 -16.48 -0.37 11.52
C LEU A 165 -15.56 -1.59 11.63
N ILE A 166 -15.29 -2.32 10.54
CA ILE A 166 -14.34 -3.45 10.52
C ILE A 166 -12.96 -3.04 11.06
N HIS A 167 -12.59 -1.75 10.93
CA HIS A 167 -11.31 -1.21 11.40
C HIS A 167 -11.33 -0.60 12.80
N ILE A 168 -12.51 -0.47 13.43
CA ILE A 168 -12.66 0.20 14.73
C ILE A 168 -12.68 -0.82 15.88
N SER A 169 -12.75 -2.11 15.58
CA SER A 169 -12.96 -3.16 16.59
C SER A 169 -11.73 -3.54 17.43
N GLU A 170 -10.66 -2.77 17.43
CA GLU A 170 -9.68 -2.84 18.52
C GLU A 170 -9.60 -1.51 19.29
N PRO A 171 -10.27 -1.41 20.45
CA PRO A 171 -9.84 -0.45 21.43
C PRO A 171 -8.51 -0.95 22.01
N THR A 172 -7.38 -0.46 21.52
CA THR A 172 -6.18 -0.47 22.33
C THR A 172 -6.49 0.35 23.58
N ARG A 173 -6.89 -0.32 24.67
CA ARG A 173 -6.80 0.26 25.99
C ARG A 173 -5.34 0.56 26.25
N PRO A 174 -4.97 1.81 26.55
CA PRO A 174 -3.74 2.03 27.30
C PRO A 174 -4.00 1.50 28.71
N GLU A 175 -3.22 0.59 29.12
CA GLU A 175 -3.05 0.32 30.55
C GLU A 175 -2.33 1.50 31.19
#